data_fabce991625e0eafffdc113f2fdcce12
#
_entry.id   fabce991625e0eafffdc113f2fdcce12
#
_cell.length_a   1.000
_cell.length_b   1.000
_cell.length_c   1.000
_cell.angle_alpha   90.00
_cell.angle_beta   90.00
_cell.angle_gamma   90.00
#
_symmetry.space_group_name_H-M   'P 1'
#
loop_
_entity.id
_entity.type
_entity.pdbx_description
1 polymer ?
#
loop_
_entity_poly.entity_id
_entity_poly.type
_entity_poly.pdbx_seq_one_letter_code
_entity_poly.pdbx_strand_id
1 'polypeptide(L)'
;MKHLAGPMVGIAVIAACSQHNGTTNTTKAGPTQVFLIDAPFPYDQVARVDVYIVRVAAGTSPDTVGTGPGVIAAPHRAYNLLDLANGAAAKLGEGILLSGQYVQFLVTIDADSSSITLKDGTVLTNKTSPGIDWGGYPSRFSFGLFTDPPIQIADTGAVVVIDFDLGRSFSARDPTNPAAGFNYVGYMQVRNSAVTGSVSGTVMGQNDGPIADASITLLVVNPNYPSDEATWGVLGTARSDATGRFRLPYASPGSYVLAVDAPATSVYGSLRVPGVSVHTGTETQTGTSIVPHK
;
A
#
# COMPACT_ATOMS: atom_id res chain seq x y z
N MET A 1 56.58 68.02 52.57
CA MET A 1 56.30 67.48 51.30
C MET A 1 55.34 66.33 51.50
N LYS A 2 54.04 66.53 51.16
CA LYS A 2 52.99 65.60 51.54
C LYS A 2 52.53 64.86 50.27
N HIS A 3 52.64 63.54 50.33
CA HIS A 3 52.05 62.70 49.27
C HIS A 3 50.61 62.46 49.56
N LEU A 4 49.77 62.88 48.65
CA LEU A 4 48.31 62.51 48.63
C LEU A 4 48.21 61.23 47.80
N ALA A 5 47.66 60.18 48.46
CA ALA A 5 47.19 58.97 47.79
C ALA A 5 45.71 59.11 47.54
N GLY A 6 45.29 59.02 46.27
CA GLY A 6 43.89 58.97 45.85
C GLY A 6 43.39 57.53 45.78
N PRO A 7 42.12 57.25 46.08
CA PRO A 7 41.57 55.92 46.05
C PRO A 7 41.24 55.44 44.61
N MET A 8 41.66 54.27 44.28
CA MET A 8 41.33 53.55 43.05
C MET A 8 39.95 52.92 43.18
N VAL A 9 38.99 53.42 42.40
CA VAL A 9 37.67 52.79 42.30
C VAL A 9 37.75 51.64 41.29
N GLY A 10 37.66 50.43 41.80
CA GLY A 10 37.56 49.22 40.97
C GLY A 10 36.15 49.06 40.39
N ILE A 11 35.99 49.11 39.10
CA ILE A 11 34.76 48.79 38.41
C ILE A 11 34.69 47.26 38.23
N ALA A 12 33.83 46.60 38.97
CA ALA A 12 33.51 45.18 38.76
C ALA A 12 32.57 45.05 37.54
N VAL A 13 33.11 44.53 36.45
CA VAL A 13 32.30 44.13 35.30
C VAL A 13 31.65 42.77 35.59
N ILE A 14 30.35 42.78 35.89
CA ILE A 14 29.58 41.52 36.02
C ILE A 14 29.25 41.08 34.57
N ALA A 15 30.00 40.07 34.11
CA ALA A 15 29.63 39.37 32.87
C ALA A 15 28.38 38.51 33.18
N ALA A 16 27.22 39.00 32.76
CA ALA A 16 26.00 38.21 32.73
C ALA A 16 26.13 37.17 31.60
N CYS A 17 26.48 35.94 31.92
CA CYS A 17 26.29 34.80 31.04
C CYS A 17 24.78 34.60 30.85
N SER A 18 24.21 35.14 29.76
CA SER A 18 22.92 34.70 29.30
C SER A 18 23.03 33.25 28.86
N GLN A 19 22.56 32.34 29.71
CA GLN A 19 22.32 30.95 29.30
C GLN A 19 21.21 31.01 28.24
N HIS A 20 21.60 30.92 26.99
CA HIS A 20 20.69 30.56 25.93
C HIS A 20 20.28 29.09 26.20
N ASN A 21 19.14 28.90 26.84
CA ASN A 21 18.44 27.63 26.79
C ASN A 21 17.96 27.44 25.34
N GLY A 22 18.87 27.07 24.46
CA GLY A 22 18.54 26.48 23.18
C GLY A 22 17.83 25.16 23.49
N THR A 23 16.52 25.14 23.42
CA THR A 23 15.75 23.90 23.24
C THR A 23 16.27 23.30 21.94
N THR A 24 17.24 22.41 22.05
CA THR A 24 17.58 21.51 20.95
C THR A 24 16.34 20.66 20.74
N ASN A 25 15.52 21.02 19.74
CA ASN A 25 14.52 20.12 19.20
C ASN A 25 15.27 18.93 18.61
N THR A 26 15.58 17.96 19.43
CA THR A 26 16.07 16.67 18.99
C THR A 26 14.97 16.01 18.20
N THR A 27 15.05 16.10 16.88
CA THR A 27 14.17 15.36 15.99
C THR A 27 14.32 13.88 16.34
N LYS A 28 13.28 13.30 16.92
CA LYS A 28 13.27 11.90 17.28
C LYS A 28 13.15 11.03 16.03
N ALA A 29 13.58 9.81 16.12
CA ALA A 29 13.52 8.85 15.03
C ALA A 29 13.06 7.50 15.59
N GLY A 30 12.29 6.77 14.79
CA GLY A 30 11.76 5.47 15.18
C GLY A 30 11.88 4.41 14.10
N PRO A 31 11.88 3.12 14.50
CA PRO A 31 11.94 2.01 13.56
C PRO A 31 10.65 1.98 12.72
N THR A 32 10.82 1.97 11.40
CA THR A 32 9.70 1.90 10.47
C THR A 32 9.80 0.60 9.69
N GLN A 33 8.81 -0.27 9.89
CA GLN A 33 8.69 -1.53 9.17
C GLN A 33 7.87 -1.32 7.90
N VAL A 34 8.25 -2.02 6.82
CA VAL A 34 7.52 -1.99 5.55
C VAL A 34 7.06 -3.38 5.20
N PHE A 35 5.77 -3.51 4.93
CA PHE A 35 5.15 -4.73 4.45
C PHE A 35 4.57 -4.52 3.06
N LEU A 36 4.58 -5.58 2.28
CA LEU A 36 3.93 -5.70 0.97
C LEU A 36 2.72 -6.61 1.11
N ILE A 37 1.60 -6.18 0.57
CA ILE A 37 0.38 -6.97 0.39
C ILE A 37 -0.06 -6.88 -1.06
N ASP A 38 -0.99 -7.71 -1.46
CA ASP A 38 -1.58 -7.70 -2.79
C ASP A 38 -3.08 -7.89 -2.79
N ALA A 39 -3.72 -7.36 -3.82
CA ALA A 39 -5.08 -7.65 -4.22
C ALA A 39 -5.10 -8.89 -5.15
N PRO A 40 -6.21 -9.66 -5.16
CA PRO A 40 -6.32 -10.86 -5.99
C PRO A 40 -6.14 -10.58 -7.48
N PHE A 41 -5.42 -11.46 -8.15
CA PHE A 41 -5.20 -11.39 -9.59
C PHE A 41 -6.27 -12.16 -10.37
N PRO A 42 -6.92 -11.56 -11.38
CA PRO A 42 -8.12 -12.14 -12.00
C PRO A 42 -7.84 -13.18 -13.10
N TYR A 43 -6.61 -13.69 -13.23
CA TYR A 43 -6.24 -14.62 -14.30
C TYR A 43 -5.88 -16.01 -13.75
N ASP A 44 -6.85 -16.93 -13.81
CA ASP A 44 -6.71 -18.29 -13.29
C ASP A 44 -5.61 -19.13 -13.96
N GLN A 45 -5.15 -18.73 -15.16
CA GLN A 45 -4.07 -19.39 -15.89
C GLN A 45 -2.67 -19.00 -15.38
N VAL A 46 -2.58 -17.98 -14.53
CA VAL A 46 -1.31 -17.52 -13.95
C VAL A 46 -1.01 -18.33 -12.69
N ALA A 47 0.22 -18.84 -12.60
CA ALA A 47 0.73 -19.58 -11.44
C ALA A 47 1.54 -18.69 -10.49
N ARG A 48 2.26 -17.68 -11.03
CA ARG A 48 3.11 -16.78 -10.23
C ARG A 48 3.19 -15.41 -10.90
N VAL A 49 3.30 -14.38 -10.07
CA VAL A 49 3.70 -13.03 -10.48
C VAL A 49 4.83 -12.59 -9.58
N ASP A 50 6.05 -12.72 -10.06
CA ASP A 50 7.26 -12.37 -9.32
C ASP A 50 7.66 -10.93 -9.65
N VAL A 51 7.55 -10.02 -8.69
CA VAL A 51 8.02 -8.64 -8.82
C VAL A 51 9.26 -8.42 -7.97
N TYR A 52 10.36 -8.02 -8.61
CA TYR A 52 11.63 -7.79 -7.93
C TYR A 52 11.67 -6.39 -7.32
N ILE A 53 11.62 -6.32 -5.99
CA ILE A 53 11.70 -5.06 -5.23
C ILE A 53 13.16 -4.80 -4.86
N VAL A 54 13.69 -3.69 -5.35
CA VAL A 54 15.06 -3.26 -5.06
C VAL A 54 15.10 -2.54 -3.70
N ARG A 55 14.24 -1.53 -3.54
CA ARG A 55 14.18 -0.73 -2.31
C ARG A 55 12.84 -0.03 -2.14
N VAL A 56 12.58 0.40 -0.91
CA VAL A 56 11.51 1.34 -0.55
C VAL A 56 12.14 2.51 0.17
N ALA A 57 11.78 3.73 -0.22
CA ALA A 57 12.20 4.96 0.42
C ALA A 57 10.99 5.86 0.71
N ALA A 58 11.14 6.81 1.65
CA ALA A 58 10.10 7.76 2.00
C ALA A 58 10.61 9.19 1.95
N GLY A 59 9.75 10.15 1.60
CA GLY A 59 10.05 11.57 1.48
C GLY A 59 9.02 12.44 2.19
N THR A 60 9.50 13.55 2.76
CA THR A 60 8.66 14.59 3.40
C THR A 60 8.21 15.67 2.41
N SER A 61 8.75 15.68 1.19
CA SER A 61 8.39 16.57 0.09
C SER A 61 8.27 15.77 -1.21
N PRO A 62 7.35 16.15 -2.11
CA PRO A 62 7.23 15.54 -3.44
C PRO A 62 8.49 15.71 -4.31
N ASP A 63 9.26 16.78 -4.07
CA ASP A 63 10.45 17.13 -4.86
C ASP A 63 11.71 16.37 -4.44
N THR A 64 11.65 15.55 -3.40
CA THR A 64 12.81 14.79 -2.89
C THR A 64 13.01 13.46 -3.63
N VAL A 65 12.52 13.34 -4.85
CA VAL A 65 12.73 12.18 -5.71
C VAL A 65 14.22 12.02 -6.00
N GLY A 66 14.86 11.10 -5.30
CA GLY A 66 16.21 10.62 -5.61
C GLY A 66 17.40 11.23 -4.86
N THR A 67 17.24 12.26 -4.03
CA THR A 67 18.36 12.90 -3.31
C THR A 67 18.41 12.60 -1.79
N GLY A 68 17.92 11.48 -1.38
CA GLY A 68 17.92 11.04 0.02
C GLY A 68 16.64 11.43 0.63
N PRO A 69 15.86 11.05 1.32
CA PRO A 69 15.82 10.64 2.69
C PRO A 69 15.41 9.17 2.81
N GLY A 70 15.76 8.59 3.88
CA GLY A 70 15.20 7.41 4.44
C GLY A 70 14.88 6.23 3.49
N VAL A 71 15.91 5.53 2.98
CA VAL A 71 15.67 4.15 2.55
C VAL A 71 15.17 3.39 3.78
N ILE A 72 13.94 2.86 3.71
CA ILE A 72 13.32 2.14 4.81
C ILE A 72 13.58 0.65 4.66
N ALA A 73 13.64 0.16 3.43
CA ALA A 73 13.89 -1.25 3.12
C ALA A 73 14.64 -1.38 1.80
N ALA A 74 15.54 -2.35 1.72
CA ALA A 74 16.28 -2.70 0.50
C ALA A 74 16.37 -4.22 0.37
N PRO A 75 15.25 -4.90 0.08
CA PRO A 75 15.20 -6.36 0.08
C PRO A 75 16.01 -7.00 -1.04
N HIS A 76 16.15 -6.34 -2.18
CA HIS A 76 16.87 -6.85 -3.37
C HIS A 76 16.45 -8.29 -3.74
N ARG A 77 15.15 -8.56 -3.81
CA ARG A 77 14.62 -9.88 -4.16
C ARG A 77 13.25 -9.80 -4.82
N ALA A 78 12.85 -10.89 -5.48
CA ALA A 78 11.51 -11.09 -6.01
C ALA A 78 10.54 -11.54 -4.91
N TYR A 79 9.29 -11.10 -5.04
CA TYR A 79 8.14 -11.54 -4.25
C TYR A 79 7.09 -12.08 -5.19
N ASN A 80 6.60 -13.29 -4.94
CA ASN A 80 5.40 -13.78 -5.62
C ASN A 80 4.18 -13.09 -5.01
N LEU A 81 3.60 -12.16 -5.74
CA LEU A 81 2.51 -11.34 -5.24
C LEU A 81 1.24 -12.16 -5.03
N LEU A 82 1.02 -13.26 -5.78
CA LEU A 82 -0.15 -14.13 -5.56
C LEU A 82 -0.18 -14.76 -4.16
N ASP A 83 0.98 -14.91 -3.51
CA ASP A 83 1.08 -15.42 -2.13
C ASP A 83 0.63 -14.38 -1.09
N LEU A 84 0.41 -13.12 -1.49
CA LEU A 84 0.09 -11.99 -0.61
C LEU A 84 -1.39 -11.60 -0.62
N ALA A 85 -2.20 -12.34 -1.37
CA ALA A 85 -3.65 -12.11 -1.41
C ALA A 85 -4.33 -12.46 -0.07
N ASN A 86 -5.54 -11.94 0.13
CA ASN A 86 -6.42 -12.25 1.27
C ASN A 86 -5.81 -11.94 2.65
N GLY A 87 -4.96 -10.92 2.73
CA GLY A 87 -4.39 -10.43 3.97
C GLY A 87 -3.06 -11.05 4.38
N ALA A 88 -2.49 -11.91 3.55
CA ALA A 88 -1.10 -12.29 3.70
C ALA A 88 -0.20 -11.07 3.41
N ALA A 89 0.94 -11.00 4.11
CA ALA A 89 1.86 -9.88 3.96
C ALA A 89 3.32 -10.36 4.00
N ALA A 90 4.16 -9.77 3.17
CA ALA A 90 5.61 -10.00 3.20
C ALA A 90 6.32 -8.78 3.80
N LYS A 91 7.16 -8.99 4.80
CA LYS A 91 8.04 -7.93 5.31
C LYS A 91 9.12 -7.63 4.27
N LEU A 92 9.15 -6.39 3.76
CA LEU A 92 10.19 -5.91 2.85
C LEU A 92 11.46 -5.52 3.60
N GLY A 93 11.33 -5.03 4.81
CA GLY A 93 12.45 -4.64 5.66
C GLY A 93 12.04 -3.67 6.76
N GLU A 94 13.07 -3.07 7.38
CA GLU A 94 12.93 -2.09 8.45
C GLU A 94 14.06 -1.07 8.36
N GLY A 95 13.74 0.18 8.59
CA GLY A 95 14.70 1.29 8.62
C GLY A 95 14.32 2.32 9.67
N ILE A 96 15.18 3.30 9.87
CA ILE A 96 14.93 4.40 10.81
C ILE A 96 14.47 5.61 10.02
N LEU A 97 13.31 6.16 10.38
CA LEU A 97 12.82 7.43 9.89
C LEU A 97 12.73 8.45 11.03
N LEU A 98 12.95 9.71 10.71
CA LEU A 98 12.66 10.81 11.61
C LEU A 98 11.15 10.88 11.84
N SER A 99 10.73 11.21 13.06
CA SER A 99 9.31 11.47 13.32
C SER A 99 8.83 12.68 12.53
N GLY A 100 7.63 12.57 11.96
CA GLY A 100 7.07 13.62 11.12
C GLY A 100 6.09 13.10 10.08
N GLN A 101 5.72 13.99 9.17
CA GLN A 101 4.77 13.70 8.10
C GLN A 101 5.51 13.36 6.81
N TYR A 102 5.12 12.25 6.20
CA TYR A 102 5.67 11.77 4.94
C TYR A 102 4.57 11.78 3.87
N VAL A 103 4.85 12.48 2.77
CA VAL A 103 3.90 12.69 1.68
C VAL A 103 4.15 11.80 0.47
N GLN A 104 5.32 11.14 0.43
CA GLN A 104 5.71 10.30 -0.70
C GLN A 104 6.46 9.06 -0.22
N PHE A 105 6.17 7.94 -0.87
CA PHE A 105 6.95 6.71 -0.80
C PHE A 105 7.38 6.32 -2.21
N LEU A 106 8.57 5.75 -2.34
CA LEU A 106 9.13 5.32 -3.61
C LEU A 106 9.41 3.83 -3.54
N VAL A 107 8.79 3.06 -4.43
CA VAL A 107 9.09 1.64 -4.61
C VAL A 107 9.93 1.49 -5.87
N THR A 108 11.17 1.03 -5.73
CA THR A 108 12.05 0.76 -6.86
C THR A 108 11.92 -0.69 -7.29
N ILE A 109 11.53 -0.90 -8.53
CA ILE A 109 11.32 -2.20 -9.18
C ILE A 109 12.43 -2.44 -10.19
N ASP A 110 12.85 -3.72 -10.32
CA ASP A 110 13.72 -4.21 -11.38
C ASP A 110 12.87 -5.07 -12.32
N ALA A 111 12.53 -4.52 -13.49
CA ALA A 111 11.72 -5.19 -14.50
C ALA A 111 12.44 -6.39 -15.13
N ASP A 112 13.77 -6.32 -15.24
CA ASP A 112 14.59 -7.42 -15.82
C ASP A 112 14.61 -8.67 -14.96
N SER A 113 14.37 -8.50 -13.64
CA SER A 113 14.33 -9.56 -12.64
C SER A 113 12.90 -9.94 -12.23
N SER A 114 11.89 -9.39 -12.93
CA SER A 114 10.47 -9.64 -12.69
C SER A 114 9.88 -10.53 -13.78
N SER A 115 8.86 -11.34 -13.44
CA SER A 115 8.24 -12.28 -14.40
C SER A 115 6.81 -12.65 -14.03
N ILE A 116 6.05 -13.09 -15.03
CA ILE A 116 4.77 -13.77 -14.86
C ILE A 116 4.91 -15.18 -15.38
N THR A 117 4.60 -16.19 -14.55
CA THR A 117 4.65 -17.60 -14.93
C THR A 117 3.24 -18.16 -15.03
N LEU A 118 2.90 -18.75 -16.17
CA LEU A 118 1.63 -19.42 -16.40
C LEU A 118 1.63 -20.84 -15.83
N LYS A 119 0.46 -21.45 -15.64
CA LYS A 119 0.31 -22.83 -15.12
C LYS A 119 0.87 -23.89 -16.05
N ASP A 120 1.01 -23.62 -17.35
CA ASP A 120 1.66 -24.49 -18.32
C ASP A 120 3.19 -24.40 -18.30
N GLY A 121 3.76 -23.55 -17.43
CA GLY A 121 5.20 -23.32 -17.29
C GLY A 121 5.76 -22.20 -18.19
N THR A 122 4.93 -21.57 -19.03
CA THR A 122 5.36 -20.41 -19.83
C THR A 122 5.79 -19.25 -18.93
N VAL A 123 6.98 -18.69 -19.16
CA VAL A 123 7.52 -17.55 -18.41
C VAL A 123 7.56 -16.33 -19.30
N LEU A 124 6.85 -15.28 -18.87
CA LEU A 124 6.76 -14.00 -19.54
C LEU A 124 7.63 -12.97 -18.78
N THR A 125 8.51 -12.29 -19.52
CA THR A 125 9.40 -11.25 -18.99
C THR A 125 9.40 -10.05 -19.95
N ASN A 126 10.11 -8.99 -19.63
CA ASN A 126 10.37 -7.91 -20.59
C ASN A 126 11.26 -8.31 -21.76
N LYS A 127 11.89 -9.49 -21.71
CA LYS A 127 12.82 -10.02 -22.75
C LYS A 127 12.19 -11.11 -23.62
N THR A 128 11.02 -11.62 -23.28
CA THR A 128 10.27 -12.59 -24.07
C THR A 128 9.32 -11.90 -25.05
N SER A 129 8.96 -12.60 -26.13
CA SER A 129 7.94 -12.15 -27.08
C SER A 129 7.04 -13.35 -27.43
N PRO A 130 5.78 -13.35 -26.97
CA PRO A 130 5.12 -12.39 -26.06
C PRO A 130 5.77 -12.28 -24.67
N GLY A 131 5.57 -11.13 -24.00
CA GLY A 131 6.17 -10.85 -22.72
C GLY A 131 5.42 -9.77 -21.90
N ILE A 132 6.12 -9.14 -20.97
CA ILE A 132 5.59 -8.04 -20.18
C ILE A 132 6.05 -6.72 -20.80
N ASP A 133 5.09 -5.87 -21.18
CA ASP A 133 5.35 -4.48 -21.55
C ASP A 133 5.25 -3.62 -20.30
N TRP A 134 6.36 -3.04 -19.87
CA TRP A 134 6.45 -2.18 -18.69
C TRP A 134 6.07 -0.72 -18.97
N GLY A 135 5.37 -0.43 -20.08
CA GLY A 135 4.85 0.91 -20.36
C GLY A 135 5.93 1.96 -20.65
N GLY A 136 7.07 1.52 -21.20
CA GLY A 136 8.21 2.40 -21.51
C GLY A 136 9.10 2.74 -20.31
N TYR A 137 8.85 2.18 -19.14
CA TYR A 137 9.76 2.30 -18.00
C TYR A 137 11.11 1.62 -18.31
N PRO A 138 12.25 2.18 -17.82
CA PRO A 138 13.54 1.53 -17.93
C PRO A 138 13.59 0.23 -17.12
N SER A 139 14.62 -0.62 -17.33
CA SER A 139 14.80 -1.90 -16.63
C SER A 139 14.73 -1.75 -15.10
N ARG A 140 15.17 -0.62 -14.57
CA ARG A 140 15.00 -0.27 -13.15
C ARG A 140 14.39 1.11 -13.01
N PHE A 141 13.27 1.19 -12.33
CA PHE A 141 12.51 2.44 -12.13
C PHE A 141 11.95 2.54 -10.72
N SER A 142 11.61 3.76 -10.30
CA SER A 142 10.93 4.01 -9.04
C SER A 142 9.51 4.49 -9.29
N PHE A 143 8.55 3.83 -8.67
CA PHE A 143 7.15 4.22 -8.69
C PHE A 143 6.84 5.08 -7.46
N GLY A 144 6.32 6.29 -7.69
CA GLY A 144 5.98 7.24 -6.64
C GLY A 144 4.57 7.03 -6.11
N LEU A 145 4.46 6.83 -4.80
CA LEU A 145 3.20 6.71 -4.06
C LEU A 145 3.00 7.98 -3.25
N PHE A 146 2.08 8.83 -3.67
CA PHE A 146 1.74 10.05 -2.94
C PHE A 146 0.62 9.76 -1.94
N THR A 147 0.69 10.42 -0.78
CA THR A 147 -0.29 10.24 0.31
C THR A 147 -0.99 11.55 0.65
N ASP A 148 -2.31 11.48 0.66
CA ASP A 148 -3.18 12.54 1.16
C ASP A 148 -4.31 11.90 1.99
N PRO A 149 -4.35 12.11 3.31
CA PRO A 149 -3.40 12.89 4.11
C PRO A 149 -2.01 12.24 4.22
N PRO A 150 -0.96 13.02 4.60
CA PRO A 150 0.38 12.51 4.84
C PRO A 150 0.43 11.40 5.89
N ILE A 151 1.34 10.43 5.71
CA ILE A 151 1.57 9.38 6.70
C ILE A 151 2.38 9.93 7.86
N GLN A 152 1.83 9.87 9.08
CA GLN A 152 2.52 10.26 10.29
C GLN A 152 3.44 9.11 10.77
N ILE A 153 4.74 9.38 10.87
CA ILE A 153 5.70 8.52 11.53
C ILE A 153 5.89 9.06 12.96
N ALA A 154 5.62 8.21 13.94
CA ALA A 154 5.76 8.57 15.35
C ALA A 154 7.22 8.41 15.84
N ASP A 155 7.55 8.96 17.01
CA ASP A 155 8.84 8.76 17.67
C ASP A 155 9.13 7.28 17.95
N THR A 156 8.08 6.48 18.13
CA THR A 156 8.14 5.04 18.34
C THR A 156 8.23 4.24 17.04
N GLY A 157 8.22 4.94 15.89
CA GLY A 157 8.19 4.33 14.55
C GLY A 157 6.80 4.15 13.99
N ALA A 158 6.71 3.35 12.93
CA ALA A 158 5.45 3.02 12.25
C ALA A 158 5.53 1.66 11.55
N VAL A 159 4.37 1.14 11.18
CA VAL A 159 4.24 0.03 10.23
C VAL A 159 3.56 0.56 8.97
N VAL A 160 4.32 0.61 7.89
CA VAL A 160 3.88 1.05 6.57
C VAL A 160 3.54 -0.17 5.73
N VAL A 161 2.39 -0.14 5.09
CA VAL A 161 1.91 -1.22 4.21
C VAL A 161 1.80 -0.69 2.80
N ILE A 162 2.46 -1.35 1.86
CA ILE A 162 2.34 -1.11 0.42
C ILE A 162 1.40 -2.16 -0.14
N ASP A 163 0.29 -1.71 -0.67
CA ASP A 163 -0.70 -2.52 -1.36
C ASP A 163 -0.41 -2.47 -2.86
N PHE A 164 0.08 -3.58 -3.41
CA PHE A 164 0.40 -3.70 -4.83
C PHE A 164 -0.78 -4.37 -5.54
N ASP A 165 -1.73 -3.60 -6.02
CA ASP A 165 -2.92 -4.14 -6.70
C ASP A 165 -2.53 -4.75 -8.07
N LEU A 166 -2.30 -6.06 -8.09
CA LEU A 166 -1.94 -6.81 -9.30
C LEU A 166 -2.98 -6.68 -10.39
N GLY A 167 -4.25 -6.81 -10.04
CA GLY A 167 -5.36 -6.80 -10.99
C GLY A 167 -5.48 -5.49 -11.75
N ARG A 168 -5.04 -4.38 -11.12
CA ARG A 168 -5.01 -3.05 -11.73
C ARG A 168 -3.65 -2.70 -12.31
N SER A 169 -2.59 -3.35 -11.85
CA SER A 169 -1.22 -3.10 -12.32
C SER A 169 -0.89 -3.84 -13.61
N PHE A 170 -1.42 -5.05 -13.80
CA PHE A 170 -1.16 -5.86 -14.97
C PHE A 170 -2.46 -6.23 -15.68
N SER A 171 -2.56 -5.89 -16.95
CA SER A 171 -3.67 -6.29 -17.82
C SER A 171 -3.18 -7.25 -18.90
N ALA A 172 -3.82 -8.41 -19.05
CA ALA A 172 -3.51 -9.29 -20.17
C ALA A 172 -3.87 -8.59 -21.50
N ARG A 173 -3.00 -8.73 -22.51
CA ARG A 173 -3.26 -8.21 -23.86
C ARG A 173 -4.45 -8.91 -24.51
N ASP A 174 -4.63 -10.18 -24.16
CA ASP A 174 -5.83 -10.95 -24.47
C ASP A 174 -6.32 -11.61 -23.17
N PRO A 175 -7.47 -11.17 -22.61
CA PRO A 175 -8.00 -11.74 -21.36
C PRO A 175 -8.33 -13.24 -21.44
N THR A 176 -8.57 -13.76 -22.67
CA THR A 176 -8.86 -15.18 -22.89
C THR A 176 -7.60 -16.01 -23.11
N ASN A 177 -6.48 -15.35 -23.41
CA ASN A 177 -5.17 -15.98 -23.64
C ASN A 177 -4.05 -15.16 -22.97
N PRO A 178 -3.82 -15.29 -21.67
CA PRO A 178 -2.74 -14.58 -20.97
C PRO A 178 -1.33 -14.84 -21.54
N ALA A 179 -1.12 -15.94 -22.30
CA ALA A 179 0.13 -16.20 -22.98
C ALA A 179 0.47 -15.16 -24.07
N ALA A 180 -0.53 -14.37 -24.51
CA ALA A 180 -0.31 -13.22 -25.42
C ALA A 180 0.49 -12.08 -24.77
N GLY A 181 0.73 -12.14 -23.45
CA GLY A 181 1.52 -11.18 -22.70
C GLY A 181 0.68 -10.19 -21.89
N PHE A 182 1.37 -9.36 -21.13
CA PHE A 182 0.75 -8.39 -20.23
C PHE A 182 1.28 -6.97 -20.48
N ASN A 183 0.44 -5.98 -20.18
CA ASN A 183 0.83 -4.58 -20.08
C ASN A 183 0.85 -4.18 -18.61
N TYR A 184 1.89 -3.45 -18.19
CA TYR A 184 2.04 -2.89 -16.87
C TYR A 184 1.69 -1.40 -16.87
N VAL A 185 0.83 -0.97 -15.97
CA VAL A 185 0.49 0.44 -15.76
C VAL A 185 0.86 0.93 -14.36
N GLY A 186 1.07 0.00 -13.43
CA GLY A 186 1.43 0.27 -12.04
C GLY A 186 0.28 0.86 -11.22
N TYR A 187 -0.22 0.09 -10.28
CA TYR A 187 -1.18 0.59 -9.29
C TYR A 187 -0.78 0.09 -7.90
N MET A 188 -0.35 1.02 -7.07
CA MET A 188 0.04 0.75 -5.70
C MET A 188 -0.51 1.84 -4.78
N GLN A 189 -0.80 1.47 -3.54
CA GLN A 189 -1.17 2.39 -2.48
C GLN A 189 -0.26 2.17 -1.28
N VAL A 190 -0.11 3.20 -0.45
CA VAL A 190 0.65 3.10 0.80
C VAL A 190 -0.22 3.57 1.96
N ARG A 191 -0.15 2.84 3.08
CA ARG A 191 -0.94 3.13 4.28
C ARG A 191 -0.11 2.94 5.53
N ASN A 192 -0.45 3.68 6.59
CA ASN A 192 0.03 3.39 7.94
C ASN A 192 -0.95 2.42 8.60
N SER A 193 -0.48 1.23 8.97
CA SER A 193 -1.34 0.20 9.57
C SER A 193 -2.00 0.64 10.88
N ALA A 194 -1.37 1.56 11.63
CA ALA A 194 -1.88 2.06 12.90
C ALA A 194 -3.21 2.83 12.77
N VAL A 195 -3.53 3.33 11.57
CA VAL A 195 -4.74 4.11 11.29
C VAL A 195 -5.71 3.39 10.35
N THR A 196 -5.56 2.09 10.17
CA THR A 196 -6.44 1.28 9.33
C THR A 196 -7.27 0.30 10.15
N GLY A 197 -8.35 -0.19 9.57
CA GLY A 197 -9.13 -1.34 10.03
C GLY A 197 -9.08 -2.48 9.03
N SER A 198 -9.99 -3.43 9.17
CA SER A 198 -10.19 -4.50 8.19
C SER A 198 -11.68 -4.80 8.00
N VAL A 199 -12.02 -5.42 6.88
CA VAL A 199 -13.38 -5.91 6.58
C VAL A 199 -13.31 -7.39 6.30
N SER A 200 -14.22 -8.17 6.88
CA SER A 200 -14.34 -9.60 6.63
C SER A 200 -15.80 -10.03 6.52
N GLY A 201 -16.02 -11.19 5.92
CA GLY A 201 -17.36 -11.75 5.78
C GLY A 201 -17.35 -13.10 5.07
N THR A 202 -18.54 -13.57 4.71
CA THR A 202 -18.74 -14.83 3.98
C THR A 202 -19.67 -14.59 2.79
N VAL A 203 -19.37 -15.17 1.65
CA VAL A 203 -20.17 -15.12 0.43
C VAL A 203 -20.86 -16.45 0.24
N MET A 204 -22.20 -16.43 0.13
CA MET A 204 -23.03 -17.62 -0.06
C MET A 204 -23.94 -17.40 -1.29
N GLY A 205 -24.23 -18.48 -1.98
CA GLY A 205 -25.28 -18.47 -3.00
C GLY A 205 -26.67 -18.50 -2.37
N GLN A 206 -27.65 -17.93 -3.06
CA GLN A 206 -29.03 -17.98 -2.62
C GLN A 206 -29.53 -19.45 -2.65
N ASN A 207 -29.88 -19.97 -1.47
CA ASN A 207 -30.31 -21.37 -1.22
C ASN A 207 -29.25 -22.46 -1.44
N ASP A 208 -27.98 -22.06 -1.62
CA ASP A 208 -26.86 -22.97 -1.87
C ASP A 208 -25.71 -22.76 -0.87
N GLY A 209 -24.59 -23.40 -1.16
CA GLY A 209 -23.38 -23.34 -0.35
C GLY A 209 -22.52 -22.09 -0.58
N PRO A 210 -21.29 -22.11 -0.07
CA PRO A 210 -20.34 -21.01 -0.23
C PRO A 210 -19.95 -20.81 -1.70
N ILE A 211 -19.74 -19.55 -2.09
CA ILE A 211 -19.21 -19.19 -3.40
C ILE A 211 -17.71 -18.94 -3.23
N ALA A 212 -16.90 -19.81 -3.80
CA ALA A 212 -15.45 -19.60 -3.92
C ALA A 212 -15.13 -18.64 -5.07
N ASP A 213 -13.97 -17.99 -4.99
CA ASP A 213 -13.43 -17.08 -6.00
C ASP A 213 -14.35 -15.90 -6.40
N ALA A 214 -15.35 -15.58 -5.57
CA ALA A 214 -16.09 -14.34 -5.75
C ALA A 214 -15.15 -13.14 -5.59
N SER A 215 -15.29 -12.15 -6.47
CA SER A 215 -14.57 -10.88 -6.35
C SER A 215 -15.26 -10.00 -5.31
N ILE A 216 -14.51 -9.54 -4.34
CA ILE A 216 -14.98 -8.62 -3.31
C ILE A 216 -14.23 -7.30 -3.48
N THR A 217 -14.97 -6.20 -3.63
CA THR A 217 -14.40 -4.87 -3.80
C THR A 217 -15.01 -3.91 -2.78
N LEU A 218 -14.17 -3.16 -2.10
CA LEU A 218 -14.60 -2.09 -1.22
C LEU A 218 -14.59 -0.77 -2.00
N LEU A 219 -15.77 -0.22 -2.25
CA LEU A 219 -15.98 0.93 -3.13
C LEU A 219 -16.20 2.22 -2.33
N VAL A 220 -15.56 3.29 -2.80
CA VAL A 220 -15.78 4.67 -2.33
C VAL A 220 -16.77 5.34 -3.27
N VAL A 221 -17.96 5.65 -2.77
CA VAL A 221 -18.99 6.32 -3.58
C VAL A 221 -18.51 7.70 -4.01
N ASN A 222 -18.59 8.00 -5.30
CA ASN A 222 -18.34 9.34 -5.79
C ASN A 222 -19.51 10.27 -5.40
N PRO A 223 -19.29 11.29 -4.55
CA PRO A 223 -20.37 12.15 -4.07
C PRO A 223 -21.02 12.99 -5.17
N ASN A 224 -20.30 13.24 -6.27
CA ASN A 224 -20.83 13.99 -7.43
C ASN A 224 -21.66 13.11 -8.37
N TYR A 225 -21.43 11.81 -8.35
CA TYR A 225 -22.13 10.83 -9.22
C TYR A 225 -22.47 9.57 -8.41
N PRO A 226 -23.35 9.68 -7.38
CA PRO A 226 -23.60 8.57 -6.46
C PRO A 226 -24.33 7.38 -7.08
N SER A 227 -24.96 7.58 -8.24
CA SER A 227 -25.68 6.53 -8.97
C SER A 227 -24.86 5.90 -10.09
N ASP A 228 -23.67 6.43 -10.38
CA ASP A 228 -22.77 5.94 -11.44
C ASP A 228 -21.58 5.20 -10.82
N GLU A 229 -21.74 3.89 -10.63
CA GLU A 229 -20.72 3.03 -10.03
C GLU A 229 -19.40 3.05 -10.82
N ALA A 230 -19.42 3.31 -12.13
CA ALA A 230 -18.20 3.41 -12.93
C ALA A 230 -17.29 4.58 -12.50
N THR A 231 -17.82 5.57 -11.80
CA THR A 231 -17.07 6.71 -11.27
C THR A 231 -16.57 6.50 -9.85
N TRP A 232 -16.93 5.39 -9.18
CA TRP A 232 -16.58 5.14 -7.80
C TRP A 232 -15.12 4.69 -7.66
N GLY A 233 -14.49 5.12 -6.58
CA GLY A 233 -13.13 4.71 -6.26
C GLY A 233 -13.07 3.29 -5.70
N VAL A 234 -11.99 2.58 -5.98
CA VAL A 234 -11.69 1.27 -5.37
C VAL A 234 -10.72 1.50 -4.22
N LEU A 235 -11.12 1.13 -2.99
CA LEU A 235 -10.25 1.17 -1.83
C LEU A 235 -9.38 -0.08 -1.72
N GLY A 236 -9.94 -1.24 -2.00
CA GLY A 236 -9.23 -2.52 -1.95
C GLY A 236 -10.11 -3.65 -2.46
N THR A 237 -9.47 -4.77 -2.79
CA THR A 237 -10.13 -5.97 -3.31
C THR A 237 -9.69 -7.21 -2.56
N ALA A 238 -10.52 -8.25 -2.55
CA ALA A 238 -10.22 -9.58 -2.03
C ALA A 238 -10.94 -10.63 -2.89
N ARG A 239 -10.63 -11.92 -2.66
CA ARG A 239 -11.44 -13.04 -3.16
C ARG A 239 -11.92 -13.89 -2.02
N SER A 240 -13.08 -14.50 -2.19
CA SER A 240 -13.56 -15.53 -1.26
C SER A 240 -12.78 -16.82 -1.43
N ASP A 241 -12.49 -17.50 -0.33
CA ASP A 241 -11.88 -18.83 -0.31
C ASP A 241 -12.92 -19.93 -0.62
N ALA A 242 -12.49 -21.20 -0.61
CA ALA A 242 -13.36 -22.37 -0.85
C ALA A 242 -14.53 -22.48 0.14
N THR A 243 -14.46 -21.81 1.29
CA THR A 243 -15.55 -21.73 2.28
C THR A 243 -16.39 -20.47 2.17
N GLY A 244 -16.16 -19.68 1.11
CA GLY A 244 -16.82 -18.39 0.87
C GLY A 244 -16.29 -17.24 1.73
N ARG A 245 -15.30 -17.45 2.60
CA ARG A 245 -14.77 -16.40 3.46
C ARG A 245 -13.84 -15.47 2.72
N PHE A 246 -13.88 -14.19 3.09
CA PHE A 246 -12.95 -13.17 2.58
C PHE A 246 -12.46 -12.26 3.70
N ARG A 247 -11.32 -11.61 3.46
CA ARG A 247 -10.79 -10.56 4.30
C ARG A 247 -10.10 -9.49 3.48
N LEU A 248 -10.47 -8.22 3.74
CA LEU A 248 -9.84 -7.00 3.22
C LEU A 248 -9.08 -6.34 4.37
N PRO A 249 -7.77 -6.51 4.47
CA PRO A 249 -6.96 -5.87 5.52
C PRO A 249 -6.67 -4.43 5.16
N TYR A 250 -6.21 -3.66 6.15
CA TYR A 250 -5.65 -2.31 6.00
C TYR A 250 -6.57 -1.32 5.27
N ALA A 251 -7.88 -1.45 5.43
CA ALA A 251 -8.85 -0.51 4.91
C ALA A 251 -8.80 0.81 5.69
N SER A 252 -8.78 1.94 4.99
CA SER A 252 -8.87 3.25 5.63
C SER A 252 -10.22 3.43 6.33
N PRO A 253 -10.29 4.16 7.46
CA PRO A 253 -11.57 4.46 8.10
C PRO A 253 -12.50 5.23 7.17
N GLY A 254 -13.78 4.88 7.19
CA GLY A 254 -14.79 5.50 6.32
C GLY A 254 -16.04 4.66 6.15
N SER A 255 -16.94 5.11 5.29
CA SER A 255 -18.15 4.39 4.91
C SER A 255 -18.09 4.00 3.43
N TYR A 256 -18.40 2.76 3.14
CA TYR A 256 -18.14 2.12 1.86
C TYR A 256 -19.34 1.32 1.37
N VAL A 257 -19.31 0.96 0.10
CA VAL A 257 -20.16 -0.08 -0.48
C VAL A 257 -19.28 -1.32 -0.71
N LEU A 258 -19.70 -2.47 -0.19
CA LEU A 258 -19.08 -3.75 -0.51
C LEU A 258 -19.75 -4.30 -1.76
N ALA A 259 -18.99 -4.38 -2.85
CA ALA A 259 -19.38 -5.06 -4.07
C ALA A 259 -18.92 -6.52 -3.98
N VAL A 260 -19.84 -7.45 -4.25
CA VAL A 260 -19.57 -8.88 -4.31
C VAL A 260 -20.04 -9.36 -5.68
N ASP A 261 -19.10 -9.85 -6.50
CA ASP A 261 -19.37 -10.34 -7.83
C ASP A 261 -18.97 -11.81 -7.93
N ALA A 262 -19.93 -12.69 -8.17
CA ALA A 262 -19.64 -14.12 -8.34
C ALA A 262 -18.81 -14.35 -9.61
N PRO A 263 -18.04 -15.46 -9.71
CA PRO A 263 -17.31 -15.81 -10.91
C PRO A 263 -18.21 -15.80 -12.16
N ALA A 264 -17.70 -15.37 -13.31
CA ALA A 264 -18.46 -15.27 -14.54
C ALA A 264 -19.11 -16.59 -14.98
N THR A 265 -18.47 -17.71 -14.66
CA THR A 265 -18.93 -19.08 -14.91
C THR A 265 -20.00 -19.57 -13.90
N SER A 266 -20.23 -18.82 -12.83
CA SER A 266 -21.21 -19.15 -11.80
C SER A 266 -22.64 -18.85 -12.28
N VAL A 267 -23.61 -19.53 -11.71
CA VAL A 267 -25.05 -19.23 -11.84
C VAL A 267 -25.47 -18.00 -11.04
N TYR A 268 -24.61 -17.53 -10.14
CA TYR A 268 -24.86 -16.35 -9.30
C TYR A 268 -24.43 -15.06 -10.00
N GLY A 269 -25.06 -13.96 -9.63
CA GLY A 269 -24.82 -12.62 -10.15
C GLY A 269 -23.91 -11.77 -9.25
N SER A 270 -24.41 -10.59 -8.94
CA SER A 270 -23.71 -9.58 -8.15
C SER A 270 -24.57 -9.10 -6.99
N LEU A 271 -23.89 -8.62 -5.93
CA LEU A 271 -24.53 -8.00 -4.78
C LEU A 271 -23.79 -6.72 -4.40
N ARG A 272 -24.52 -5.71 -3.96
CA ARG A 272 -23.98 -4.46 -3.38
C ARG A 272 -24.52 -4.29 -1.98
N VAL A 273 -23.60 -4.20 -1.00
CA VAL A 273 -23.91 -4.00 0.43
C VAL A 273 -23.46 -2.60 0.81
N PRO A 274 -24.38 -1.62 0.91
CA PRO A 274 -24.04 -0.27 1.31
C PRO A 274 -23.82 -0.16 2.82
N GLY A 275 -23.18 0.94 3.26
CA GLY A 275 -23.06 1.29 4.66
C GLY A 275 -22.03 0.47 5.46
N VAL A 276 -21.06 -0.13 4.78
CA VAL A 276 -19.95 -0.83 5.45
C VAL A 276 -19.03 0.21 6.07
N SER A 277 -19.05 0.31 7.40
CA SER A 277 -18.24 1.28 8.15
C SER A 277 -16.97 0.65 8.66
N VAL A 278 -15.82 1.23 8.30
CA VAL A 278 -14.49 0.84 8.77
C VAL A 278 -14.02 1.81 9.84
N HIS A 279 -13.51 1.28 10.95
CA HIS A 279 -12.92 2.04 12.04
C HIS A 279 -11.48 1.60 12.29
N THR A 280 -10.63 2.53 12.69
CA THR A 280 -9.24 2.27 13.02
C THR A 280 -9.11 1.16 14.07
N GLY A 281 -8.19 0.24 13.85
CA GLY A 281 -7.83 -0.83 14.78
C GLY A 281 -8.89 -1.91 14.97
N THR A 282 -9.98 -1.89 14.19
CA THR A 282 -11.07 -2.87 14.33
C THR A 282 -11.30 -3.66 13.05
N GLU A 283 -11.88 -4.85 13.21
CA GLU A 283 -12.38 -5.65 12.11
C GLU A 283 -13.91 -5.46 11.99
N THR A 284 -14.35 -4.96 10.85
CA THR A 284 -15.76 -4.85 10.50
C THR A 284 -16.21 -6.17 9.88
N GLN A 285 -17.08 -6.89 10.58
CA GLN A 285 -17.68 -8.11 10.05
C GLN A 285 -18.98 -7.77 9.32
N THR A 286 -19.03 -8.05 8.02
CA THR A 286 -20.23 -7.79 7.19
C THR A 286 -21.27 -8.91 7.28
N GLY A 287 -20.96 -9.98 8.01
CA GLY A 287 -21.80 -11.17 8.08
C GLY A 287 -21.78 -11.99 6.79
N THR A 288 -22.94 -12.58 6.45
CA THR A 288 -23.09 -13.39 5.25
C THR A 288 -23.74 -12.58 4.12
N SER A 289 -23.03 -12.44 3.01
CA SER A 289 -23.54 -11.86 1.77
C SER A 289 -24.19 -12.94 0.92
N ILE A 290 -25.51 -12.88 0.73
CA ILE A 290 -26.27 -13.82 -0.08
C ILE A 290 -26.36 -13.28 -1.51
N VAL A 291 -25.65 -13.91 -2.42
CA VAL A 291 -25.63 -13.50 -3.84
C VAL A 291 -26.79 -14.17 -4.58
N PRO A 292 -27.64 -13.39 -5.27
CA PRO A 292 -28.78 -13.93 -6.02
C PRO A 292 -28.32 -14.66 -7.28
N HIS A 293 -29.18 -15.53 -7.81
CA HIS A 293 -29.02 -16.08 -9.16
C HIS A 293 -29.06 -14.96 -10.22
N LYS A 294 -28.42 -15.20 -11.36
CA LYS A 294 -28.46 -14.30 -12.53
C LYS A 294 -29.84 -14.24 -13.12
#